data_1dac9b4ce1c491ae0e878ebb8d632206
#
_entry.id   1dac9b4ce1c491ae0e878ebb8d632206
#
_cell.length_a   1.000
_cell.length_b   1.000
_cell.length_c   1.000
_cell.angle_alpha   90.00
_cell.angle_beta   90.00
_cell.angle_gamma   90.00
#
_symmetry.space_group_name_H-M   'P 1'
#
loop_
_entity.id
_entity.type
_entity.pdbx_description
1 polymer ?
#
loop_
_entity_poly.entity_id
_entity_poly.type
_entity_poly.pdbx_seq_one_letter_code
_entity_poly.pdbx_strand_id
1 'polypeptide(L)'
;ASSFLFWYKNLYLSLPKIFGMPTLLITFGMRFFFYLDEHQPIHVHVDCNSKKAKIALEPSVSLVYNHGLKEQELKKASETCAIYRDDFIAEWHKRFD
;
A
#
# COMPACT_ATOMS: atom_id res chain seq x y z
N ALA A 1 -12.28 -8.63 5.26
CA ALA A 1 -11.10 -7.83 4.92
C ALA A 1 -10.58 -8.17 3.53
N SER A 2 -10.30 -9.44 3.27
CA SER A 2 -9.71 -9.81 1.97
C SER A 2 -10.73 -9.66 0.82
N SER A 3 -12.04 -9.71 1.08
CA SER A 3 -13.02 -9.53 0.01
C SER A 3 -13.03 -8.10 -0.53
N PHE A 4 -12.80 -7.10 0.32
CA PHE A 4 -12.68 -5.73 -0.14
C PHE A 4 -11.44 -5.55 -1.03
N LEU A 5 -10.31 -6.08 -0.58
CA LEU A 5 -9.06 -6.00 -1.33
C LEU A 5 -9.17 -6.78 -2.65
N PHE A 6 -9.82 -7.94 -2.61
CA PHE A 6 -10.05 -8.73 -3.81
C PHE A 6 -10.88 -7.96 -4.83
N TRP A 7 -11.96 -7.32 -4.38
CA TRP A 7 -12.81 -6.51 -5.25
C TRP A 7 -11.99 -5.37 -5.88
N TYR A 8 -11.17 -4.71 -5.10
CA TYR A 8 -10.33 -3.61 -5.60
C TYR A 8 -9.29 -4.11 -6.60
N LYS A 9 -8.71 -5.27 -6.36
CA LYS A 9 -7.76 -5.86 -7.30
C LYS A 9 -8.43 -6.17 -8.64
N ASN A 10 -9.66 -6.64 -8.63
CA ASN A 10 -10.39 -6.88 -9.87
C ASN A 10 -10.64 -5.58 -10.62
N LEU A 11 -11.02 -4.53 -9.91
CA LEU A 11 -11.20 -3.21 -10.51
C LEU A 11 -9.89 -2.69 -11.10
N TYR A 12 -8.81 -2.82 -10.34
CA TYR A 12 -7.48 -2.40 -10.80
C TYR A 12 -7.06 -3.13 -12.08
N LEU A 13 -7.32 -4.43 -12.16
CA LEU A 13 -6.94 -5.23 -13.32
C LEU A 13 -7.69 -4.79 -14.59
N SER A 14 -8.85 -4.16 -14.45
CA SER A 14 -9.61 -3.65 -15.59
C SER A 14 -9.14 -2.27 -16.05
N LEU A 15 -8.26 -1.60 -15.30
CA LEU A 15 -7.78 -0.27 -15.63
C LEU A 15 -6.52 -0.35 -16.49
N PRO A 16 -6.27 0.67 -17.34
CA PRO A 16 -5.01 0.73 -18.09
C PRO A 16 -3.84 0.86 -17.12
N LYS A 17 -2.77 0.12 -17.38
CA LYS A 17 -1.55 0.16 -16.56
C LYS A 17 -0.55 1.13 -17.15
N ILE A 18 -0.98 2.36 -17.38
CA ILE A 18 -0.19 3.34 -18.12
C ILE A 18 1.05 3.76 -17.35
N PHE A 19 0.93 3.89 -16.03
CA PHE A 19 2.01 4.44 -15.20
C PHE A 19 2.80 3.38 -14.44
N GLY A 20 2.38 2.11 -14.51
CA GLY A 20 3.13 1.01 -13.92
C GLY A 20 3.19 0.95 -12.41
N MET A 21 2.46 1.83 -11.70
CA MET A 21 2.45 1.83 -10.25
C MET A 21 1.16 1.18 -9.76
N PRO A 22 1.23 -0.12 -9.36
CA PRO A 22 0.01 -0.84 -8.97
C PRO A 22 -0.58 -0.29 -7.69
N THR A 23 -1.84 0.11 -7.76
CA THR A 23 -2.60 0.53 -6.59
C THR A 23 -3.20 -0.71 -5.94
N LEU A 24 -2.96 -0.88 -4.65
CA LEU A 24 -3.41 -2.03 -3.89
C LEU A 24 -4.75 -1.78 -3.24
N LEU A 25 -4.94 -0.56 -2.71
CA LEU A 25 -6.11 -0.25 -1.92
C LEU A 25 -6.26 1.26 -1.84
N ILE A 26 -7.49 1.75 -1.88
CA ILE A 26 -7.82 3.14 -1.55
C ILE A 26 -8.83 3.11 -0.41
N THR A 27 -8.51 3.74 0.70
CA THR A 27 -9.38 3.80 1.86
C THR A 27 -9.00 4.99 2.73
N PHE A 28 -9.96 5.59 3.40
CA PHE A 28 -9.76 6.75 4.28
C PHE A 28 -9.06 7.92 3.57
N GLY A 29 -9.31 8.09 2.27
CA GLY A 29 -8.65 9.15 1.50
C GLY A 29 -7.19 8.88 1.22
N MET A 30 -6.71 7.67 1.45
CA MET A 30 -5.31 7.28 1.25
C MET A 30 -5.23 6.20 0.19
N ARG A 31 -4.18 6.29 -0.63
CA ARG A 31 -3.86 5.29 -1.65
C ARG A 31 -2.63 4.51 -1.20
N PHE A 32 -2.75 3.19 -1.18
CA PHE A 32 -1.66 2.27 -0.84
C PHE A 32 -1.19 1.63 -2.14
N PHE A 33 0.12 1.70 -2.41
CA PHE A 33 0.63 1.25 -3.71
C PHE A 33 2.10 0.85 -3.63
N PHE A 34 2.56 0.14 -4.67
CA PHE A 34 3.99 -0.12 -4.91
C PHE A 34 4.45 0.76 -6.07
N TYR A 35 5.74 1.11 -6.07
CA TYR A 35 6.37 1.64 -7.27
C TYR A 35 6.62 0.51 -8.26
N LEU A 36 6.98 0.87 -9.48
CA LEU A 36 7.21 -0.10 -10.55
C LEU A 36 8.37 -1.04 -10.23
N ASP A 37 9.40 -0.54 -9.59
CA ASP A 37 10.62 -1.29 -9.30
C ASP A 37 10.92 -1.17 -7.80
N GLU A 38 10.61 -2.20 -7.05
CA GLU A 38 10.75 -2.21 -5.61
C GLU A 38 11.75 -3.26 -5.17
N HIS A 39 12.38 -3.01 -4.02
CA HIS A 39 13.38 -3.89 -3.42
C HIS A 39 13.05 -4.20 -1.97
N GLN A 40 13.52 -5.35 -1.49
CA GLN A 40 13.39 -5.71 -0.08
C GLN A 40 13.97 -4.62 0.83
N PRO A 41 13.47 -4.45 2.06
CA PRO A 41 12.38 -5.23 2.68
C PRO A 41 11.00 -4.84 2.13
N ILE A 42 10.05 -5.75 2.28
CA ILE A 42 8.69 -5.56 1.76
C ILE A 42 8.03 -4.35 2.44
N HIS A 43 7.47 -3.47 1.65
CA HIS A 43 6.88 -2.22 2.13
C HIS A 43 5.78 -1.74 1.19
N VAL A 44 5.00 -0.77 1.65
CA VAL A 44 4.02 -0.07 0.81
C VAL A 44 4.26 1.44 0.91
N HIS A 45 3.86 2.13 -0.15
CA HIS A 45 3.83 3.59 -0.17
C HIS A 45 2.40 4.06 0.06
N VAL A 46 2.25 5.17 0.78
CA VAL A 46 0.95 5.78 1.08
C VAL A 46 0.95 7.19 0.52
N ASP A 47 -0.10 7.53 -0.23
CA ASP A 47 -0.33 8.87 -0.76
C ASP A 47 -1.64 9.39 -0.18
N CYS A 48 -1.59 10.55 0.46
CA CYS A 48 -2.75 11.20 1.06
C CYS A 48 -2.67 12.69 0.75
N ASN A 49 -3.46 13.16 -0.21
CA ASN A 49 -3.49 14.59 -0.58
C ASN A 49 -2.09 15.16 -0.86
N SER A 50 -1.33 14.47 -1.71
CA SER A 50 0.04 14.85 -2.09
C SER A 50 1.07 14.69 -0.96
N LYS A 51 0.66 14.22 0.20
CA LYS A 51 1.57 13.86 1.30
C LYS A 51 1.90 12.39 1.18
N LYS A 52 3.11 12.00 1.55
CA LYS A 52 3.59 10.65 1.29
C LYS A 52 4.22 10.03 2.54
N ALA A 53 4.07 8.71 2.64
CA ALA A 53 4.75 7.94 3.67
C ALA A 53 5.14 6.58 3.11
N LYS A 54 6.07 5.92 3.77
CA LYS A 54 6.49 4.57 3.44
C LYS A 54 6.41 3.73 4.70
N ILE A 55 5.72 2.61 4.61
CA ILE A 55 5.50 1.73 5.77
C ILE A 55 6.03 0.35 5.43
N ALA A 56 6.98 -0.13 6.23
CA ALA A 56 7.51 -1.47 6.08
C ALA A 56 6.48 -2.48 6.59
N LEU A 57 6.42 -3.64 5.93
CA LEU A 57 5.53 -4.73 6.30
C LEU A 57 6.27 -5.88 6.96
N GLU A 58 7.57 -5.97 6.75
CA GLU A 58 8.39 -7.02 7.33
C GLU A 58 9.63 -6.40 7.96
N PRO A 59 10.08 -6.94 9.09
CA PRO A 59 9.53 -8.10 9.81
C PRO A 59 8.20 -7.80 10.50
N SER A 60 7.84 -6.53 10.65
CA SER A 60 6.56 -6.10 11.21
C SER A 60 6.19 -4.75 10.62
N VAL A 61 4.94 -4.33 10.81
CA VAL A 61 4.48 -3.03 10.33
C VAL A 61 5.23 -1.93 11.08
N SER A 62 5.96 -1.10 10.35
CA SER A 62 6.72 0.02 10.94
C SER A 62 6.86 1.15 9.95
N LEU A 63 6.87 2.37 10.45
CA LEU A 63 7.03 3.56 9.63
C LEU A 63 8.49 3.70 9.20
N VAL A 64 8.73 3.83 7.88
CA VAL A 64 10.07 4.08 7.35
C VAL A 64 10.31 5.58 7.23
N TYR A 65 9.38 6.30 6.60
CA TYR A 65 9.43 7.76 6.57
C TYR A 65 8.03 8.32 6.44
N ASN A 66 7.91 9.60 6.82
CA ASN A 66 6.67 10.36 6.69
C ASN A 66 6.99 11.74 6.16
N HIS A 67 6.38 12.07 5.02
CA HIS A 67 6.51 13.38 4.40
C HIS A 67 5.14 14.07 4.39
N GLY A 68 4.73 14.54 5.55
CA GLY A 68 3.58 15.44 5.67
C GLY A 68 2.29 14.85 6.21
N LEU A 69 2.18 13.55 6.41
CA LEU A 69 0.96 12.99 7.00
C LEU A 69 0.86 13.39 8.46
N LYS A 70 -0.36 13.71 8.89
CA LYS A 70 -0.64 14.02 10.29
C LYS A 70 -0.64 12.74 11.11
N GLU A 71 -0.51 12.90 12.43
CA GLU A 71 -0.46 11.75 13.34
C GLU A 71 -1.68 10.84 13.18
N GLN A 72 -2.87 11.41 13.05
CA GLN A 72 -4.09 10.63 12.86
C GLN A 72 -4.08 9.88 11.54
N GLU A 73 -3.56 10.50 10.49
CA GLU A 73 -3.44 9.88 9.17
C GLU A 73 -2.45 8.71 9.22
N LEU A 74 -1.32 8.91 9.89
CA LEU A 74 -0.33 7.84 10.05
C LEU A 74 -0.89 6.67 10.85
N LYS A 75 -1.66 6.96 11.89
CA LYS A 75 -2.30 5.91 12.68
C LYS A 75 -3.25 5.08 11.82
N LYS A 76 -4.08 5.73 11.02
CA LYS A 76 -4.99 5.03 10.09
C LYS A 76 -4.21 4.22 9.07
N ALA A 77 -3.15 4.78 8.52
CA ALA A 77 -2.33 4.07 7.53
C ALA A 77 -1.69 2.83 8.15
N SER A 78 -1.14 2.95 9.34
CA SER A 78 -0.51 1.83 10.04
C SER A 78 -1.53 0.74 10.40
N GLU A 79 -2.71 1.13 10.85
CA GLU A 79 -3.78 0.18 11.14
C GLU A 79 -4.23 -0.57 9.89
N THR A 80 -4.35 0.15 8.78
CA THR A 80 -4.73 -0.45 7.50
C THR A 80 -3.67 -1.44 7.05
N CYS A 81 -2.40 -1.08 7.17
CA CYS A 81 -1.30 -1.99 6.84
C CYS A 81 -1.32 -3.24 7.72
N ALA A 82 -1.66 -3.11 8.99
CA ALA A 82 -1.74 -4.26 9.89
C ALA A 82 -2.88 -5.20 9.48
N ILE A 83 -4.02 -4.63 9.11
CA ILE A 83 -5.18 -5.43 8.70
C ILE A 83 -4.91 -6.18 7.40
N TYR A 84 -4.30 -5.51 6.42
CA TYR A 84 -4.10 -6.07 5.07
C TYR A 84 -2.66 -6.55 4.84
N ARG A 85 -1.88 -6.70 5.90
CA ARG A 85 -0.47 -7.04 5.80
C ARG A 85 -0.23 -8.28 4.94
N ASP A 86 -0.94 -9.35 5.21
CA ASP A 86 -0.76 -10.60 4.47
C ASP A 86 -1.16 -10.46 3.02
N ASP A 87 -2.22 -9.71 2.74
CA ASP A 87 -2.66 -9.45 1.37
C ASP A 87 -1.64 -8.60 0.61
N PHE A 88 -1.08 -7.59 1.26
CA PHE A 88 -0.05 -6.74 0.63
C PHE A 88 1.22 -7.54 0.36
N ILE A 89 1.62 -8.38 1.30
CA ILE A 89 2.81 -9.22 1.12
C ILE A 89 2.60 -10.23 -0.02
N ALA A 90 1.42 -10.82 -0.11
CA ALA A 90 1.09 -11.73 -1.21
C ALA A 90 1.17 -11.01 -2.55
N GLU A 91 0.66 -9.78 -2.62
CA GLU A 91 0.71 -8.97 -3.83
C GLU A 91 2.16 -8.63 -4.21
N TRP A 92 3.01 -8.36 -3.21
CA TRP A 92 4.43 -8.12 -3.44
C TRP A 92 5.10 -9.31 -4.12
N HIS A 93 4.91 -10.49 -3.57
CA HIS A 93 5.50 -11.71 -4.14
C HIS A 93 4.99 -12.00 -5.54
N LYS A 94 3.73 -11.69 -5.77
CA LYS A 94 3.12 -11.88 -7.08
C LYS A 94 3.75 -10.99 -8.15
N ARG A 95 4.22 -9.80 -7.78
CA ARG A 95 4.72 -8.80 -8.73
C ARG A 95 6.23 -8.76 -8.85
N PHE A 96 6.95 -9.05 -7.77
CA PHE A 96 8.39 -8.82 -7.73
C PHE A 96 9.22 -10.09 -7.56
N ASP A 97 8.57 -11.23 -7.43
CA ASP A 97 9.29 -12.50 -7.36
C ASP A 97 9.42 -13.16 -8.74
#